data_4182b1c75e94c8e73be2dd67c2a32bcf
#
_entry.id   4182b1c75e94c8e73be2dd67c2a32bcf
#
_cell.length_a   1.000
_cell.length_b   1.000
_cell.length_c   1.000
_cell.angle_alpha   90.00
_cell.angle_beta   90.00
_cell.angle_gamma   90.00
#
_symmetry.space_group_name_H-M   'P 1'
#
loop_
_entity.id
_entity.type
_entity.pdbx_description
1 polymer ?
#
loop_
_entity_poly.entity_id
_entity_poly.type
_entity_poly.pdbx_seq_one_letter_code
_entity_poly.pdbx_strand_id
1 'polypeptide(L)'
;VYEGSHPFNLERTLGPGKLTGPTFEHHHREARSLTGGIVYYGKQLPELRGAYIYGDYSTGKIWAGKHDGQKVLWHREIADTPFAITGFGTDTNGNLIIIDDHSGFHCLRLNPQANQTPIFPQKLSETGLFKDAAHHQVATGVIPYSINVPHWTDGAESLHFLAIPDEGQLGFSKNRGWDGPEGTVLLQTLSHGTKRIETRMLTKQDSEWIGYSYAWNKEQTDAILVNRDGKDLLLTDGRPWRIPSRAECMMCHSRAAKFTLGLTELQMNRPHDFGHGPINQIERACASRSLERRQAGGIPTRRQGGRSEAC
;
A
#
# COMPACT_ATOMS: atom_id res chain seq x y z
N VAL A 1 -20.04 -22.56 -10.51
CA VAL A 1 -18.75 -21.90 -10.27
C VAL A 1 -18.58 -21.69 -8.78
N TYR A 2 -17.39 -21.87 -8.29
CA TYR A 2 -17.01 -21.65 -6.89
C TYR A 2 -15.88 -20.63 -6.84
N GLU A 3 -15.88 -19.81 -5.80
CA GLU A 3 -14.77 -18.95 -5.42
C GLU A 3 -14.17 -19.51 -4.12
N GLY A 4 -13.07 -20.24 -4.24
CA GLY A 4 -12.55 -21.02 -3.12
C GLY A 4 -13.53 -22.12 -2.69
N SER A 5 -13.84 -22.20 -1.40
CA SER A 5 -14.85 -23.08 -0.83
C SER A 5 -16.28 -22.54 -0.92
N HIS A 6 -16.47 -21.29 -1.38
CA HIS A 6 -17.75 -20.60 -1.43
C HIS A 6 -18.43 -20.76 -2.78
N PRO A 7 -19.71 -21.20 -2.81
CA PRO A 7 -20.45 -21.30 -4.07
C PRO A 7 -20.81 -19.91 -4.58
N PHE A 8 -20.51 -19.68 -5.85
CA PHE A 8 -20.92 -18.49 -6.59
C PHE A 8 -22.17 -18.80 -7.41
N ASN A 9 -23.21 -18.03 -7.24
CA ASN A 9 -24.49 -18.17 -7.95
C ASN A 9 -25.18 -19.53 -7.68
N LEU A 10 -25.80 -19.66 -6.50
CA LEU A 10 -26.46 -20.84 -5.97
C LEU A 10 -27.67 -21.32 -6.83
N GLU A 11 -28.24 -20.48 -7.69
CA GLU A 11 -29.41 -20.78 -8.52
C GLU A 11 -29.07 -21.64 -9.75
N ARG A 12 -27.79 -21.82 -10.06
CA ARG A 12 -27.38 -22.62 -11.23
C ARG A 12 -27.26 -24.09 -10.88
N THR A 13 -27.82 -24.93 -11.73
CA THR A 13 -27.66 -26.38 -11.64
C THR A 13 -26.20 -26.78 -11.76
N LEU A 14 -25.74 -27.55 -10.79
CA LEU A 14 -24.38 -28.12 -10.83
C LEU A 14 -24.28 -29.18 -11.93
N GLY A 15 -23.12 -29.27 -12.59
CA GLY A 15 -22.81 -30.34 -13.50
C GLY A 15 -22.71 -31.72 -12.79
N PRO A 16 -22.69 -32.84 -13.53
CA PRO A 16 -22.69 -34.19 -12.95
C PRO A 16 -21.38 -34.62 -12.29
N GLY A 17 -20.30 -33.85 -12.44
CA GLY A 17 -18.99 -34.15 -11.88
C GLY A 17 -18.91 -33.92 -10.38
N LYS A 18 -18.10 -34.75 -9.68
CA LYS A 18 -17.78 -34.51 -8.28
C LYS A 18 -16.95 -33.23 -8.14
N LEU A 19 -17.38 -32.36 -7.26
CA LEU A 19 -16.61 -31.15 -6.93
C LEU A 19 -15.44 -31.51 -6.01
N THR A 20 -14.26 -30.99 -6.35
CA THR A 20 -13.08 -31.03 -5.49
C THR A 20 -12.88 -29.61 -4.94
N GLY A 21 -12.85 -29.48 -3.63
CA GLY A 21 -12.57 -28.19 -2.97
C GLY A 21 -11.13 -27.70 -3.21
N PRO A 22 -10.83 -26.44 -2.94
CA PRO A 22 -9.49 -25.89 -3.06
C PRO A 22 -8.56 -26.52 -2.02
N THR A 23 -7.29 -26.71 -2.39
CA THR A 23 -6.25 -27.15 -1.44
C THR A 23 -5.80 -26.01 -0.54
N PHE A 24 -5.72 -24.81 -1.10
CA PHE A 24 -5.44 -23.56 -0.41
C PHE A 24 -6.47 -22.52 -0.84
N GLU A 25 -6.90 -21.70 0.08
CA GLU A 25 -7.72 -20.52 -0.23
C GLU A 25 -7.28 -19.35 0.64
N HIS A 26 -7.55 -18.14 0.15
CA HIS A 26 -7.23 -16.89 0.83
C HIS A 26 -8.47 -16.02 0.92
N HIS A 27 -8.65 -15.38 2.05
CA HIS A 27 -9.63 -14.32 2.17
C HIS A 27 -9.17 -13.08 1.38
N HIS A 28 -10.11 -12.29 0.83
CA HIS A 28 -9.81 -11.06 0.09
C HIS A 28 -9.03 -10.00 0.91
N ARG A 29 -8.92 -10.19 2.22
CA ARG A 29 -8.04 -9.39 3.10
C ARG A 29 -6.57 -9.74 2.98
N GLU A 30 -6.25 -10.92 2.42
CA GLU A 30 -4.86 -11.42 2.26
C GLU A 30 -4.42 -11.40 0.80
N ALA A 31 -5.30 -11.82 -0.10
CA ALA A 31 -5.03 -11.92 -1.52
C ALA A 31 -6.25 -11.51 -2.34
N ARG A 32 -6.05 -11.09 -3.59
CA ARG A 32 -7.12 -10.56 -4.42
C ARG A 32 -7.10 -11.05 -5.87
N SER A 33 -5.93 -11.38 -6.38
CA SER A 33 -5.72 -11.83 -7.74
C SER A 33 -4.62 -12.88 -7.74
N LEU A 34 -4.99 -14.09 -7.31
CA LEU A 34 -4.03 -15.19 -7.21
C LEU A 34 -3.47 -15.56 -8.58
N THR A 35 -2.17 -15.61 -8.66
CA THR A 35 -1.41 -16.05 -9.82
C THR A 35 -0.88 -17.45 -9.56
N GLY A 36 -1.22 -18.38 -10.46
CA GLY A 36 -0.75 -19.74 -10.40
C GLY A 36 0.77 -19.86 -10.46
N GLY A 37 1.28 -20.97 -9.99
CA GLY A 37 2.66 -21.17 -9.61
C GLY A 37 3.25 -22.46 -10.13
N ILE A 38 4.23 -22.90 -9.42
CA ILE A 38 5.00 -24.13 -9.74
C ILE A 38 5.24 -24.96 -8.49
N VAL A 39 5.49 -26.25 -8.68
CA VAL A 39 6.09 -27.07 -7.62
C VAL A 39 7.60 -26.94 -7.68
N TYR A 40 8.21 -26.47 -6.58
CA TYR A 40 9.63 -26.16 -6.54
C TYR A 40 10.49 -27.39 -6.30
N TYR A 41 11.51 -27.60 -7.15
CA TYR A 41 12.48 -28.68 -7.01
C TYR A 41 13.94 -28.20 -7.03
N GLY A 42 14.17 -26.90 -7.03
CA GLY A 42 15.51 -26.32 -7.02
C GLY A 42 16.31 -26.63 -5.74
N LYS A 43 17.60 -26.26 -5.78
CA LYS A 43 18.54 -26.55 -4.70
C LYS A 43 18.79 -25.35 -3.78
N GLN A 44 18.46 -24.13 -4.23
CA GLN A 44 18.76 -22.90 -3.47
C GLN A 44 17.89 -22.75 -2.20
N LEU A 45 16.66 -23.27 -2.21
CA LEU A 45 15.71 -23.17 -1.11
C LEU A 45 15.26 -24.59 -0.72
N PRO A 46 16.13 -25.39 -0.06
CA PRO A 46 15.87 -26.81 0.19
C PRO A 46 14.63 -27.06 1.03
N GLU A 47 14.26 -26.13 1.91
CA GLU A 47 13.06 -26.20 2.76
C GLU A 47 11.75 -26.08 1.96
N LEU A 48 11.80 -25.50 0.75
CA LEU A 48 10.66 -25.38 -0.15
C LEU A 48 10.54 -26.53 -1.16
N ARG A 49 11.49 -27.48 -1.15
CA ARG A 49 11.51 -28.56 -2.12
C ARG A 49 10.24 -29.42 -2.05
N GLY A 50 9.54 -29.55 -3.18
CA GLY A 50 8.26 -30.24 -3.31
C GLY A 50 7.06 -29.44 -2.80
N ALA A 51 7.24 -28.18 -2.45
CA ALA A 51 6.13 -27.26 -2.17
C ALA A 51 5.61 -26.60 -3.44
N TYR A 52 4.30 -26.38 -3.52
CA TYR A 52 3.68 -25.52 -4.52
C TYR A 52 3.86 -24.08 -4.12
N ILE A 53 4.46 -23.27 -5.00
CA ILE A 53 4.71 -21.84 -4.79
C ILE A 53 3.81 -21.07 -5.74
N TYR A 54 3.12 -20.07 -5.22
CA TYR A 54 2.22 -19.20 -5.96
C TYR A 54 2.16 -17.81 -5.33
N GLY A 55 1.57 -16.84 -5.99
CA GLY A 55 1.53 -15.47 -5.50
C GLY A 55 0.24 -14.75 -5.81
N ASP A 56 0.22 -13.46 -5.51
CA ASP A 56 -0.90 -12.57 -5.81
C ASP A 56 -0.41 -11.34 -6.58
N TYR A 57 -1.08 -11.06 -7.69
CA TYR A 57 -0.76 -9.90 -8.54
C TYR A 57 -0.95 -8.56 -7.82
N SER A 58 -1.99 -8.46 -7.00
CA SER A 58 -2.39 -7.18 -6.39
C SER A 58 -1.58 -6.82 -5.16
N THR A 59 -1.14 -7.83 -4.40
CA THR A 59 -0.45 -7.63 -3.11
C THR A 59 1.04 -7.92 -3.17
N GLY A 60 1.52 -8.62 -4.22
CA GLY A 60 2.91 -9.03 -4.34
C GLY A 60 3.33 -10.14 -3.37
N LYS A 61 2.39 -10.68 -2.60
CA LYS A 61 2.66 -11.76 -1.66
C LYS A 61 2.92 -13.08 -2.37
N ILE A 62 3.79 -13.89 -1.80
CA ILE A 62 4.14 -15.22 -2.28
C ILE A 62 3.93 -16.22 -1.16
N TRP A 63 3.20 -17.28 -1.45
CA TRP A 63 2.97 -18.39 -0.54
C TRP A 63 3.62 -19.66 -1.05
N ALA A 64 3.91 -20.53 -0.11
CA ALA A 64 4.29 -21.91 -0.39
C ALA A 64 3.44 -22.84 0.45
N GLY A 65 3.06 -23.97 -0.12
CA GLY A 65 2.32 -25.00 0.59
C GLY A 65 2.72 -26.40 0.12
N LYS A 66 2.71 -27.34 1.05
CA LYS A 66 3.04 -28.74 0.78
C LYS A 66 1.86 -29.64 1.10
N HIS A 67 1.57 -30.55 0.18
CA HIS A 67 0.46 -31.50 0.26
C HIS A 67 1.00 -32.92 0.01
N ASP A 68 0.51 -33.90 0.75
CA ASP A 68 0.95 -35.30 0.62
C ASP A 68 0.03 -36.17 -0.27
N GLY A 69 -0.95 -35.53 -0.92
CA GLY A 69 -1.99 -36.20 -1.70
C GLY A 69 -3.30 -36.40 -0.93
N GLN A 70 -3.26 -36.33 0.39
CA GLN A 70 -4.45 -36.48 1.26
C GLN A 70 -4.76 -35.23 2.08
N LYS A 71 -3.71 -34.58 2.60
CA LYS A 71 -3.85 -33.38 3.45
C LYS A 71 -2.73 -32.38 3.21
N VAL A 72 -3.01 -31.12 3.56
CA VAL A 72 -2.01 -30.07 3.66
C VAL A 72 -1.08 -30.35 4.82
N LEU A 73 0.22 -30.47 4.56
CA LEU A 73 1.24 -30.65 5.57
C LEU A 73 1.60 -29.31 6.21
N TRP A 74 1.75 -28.29 5.40
CA TRP A 74 1.96 -26.92 5.82
C TRP A 74 1.63 -25.96 4.69
N HIS A 75 1.29 -24.71 5.07
CA HIS A 75 1.02 -23.61 4.17
C HIS A 75 1.44 -22.31 4.87
N ARG A 76 2.20 -21.46 4.20
CA ARG A 76 2.68 -20.20 4.77
C ARG A 76 3.06 -19.19 3.68
N GLU A 77 2.99 -17.92 4.02
CA GLU A 77 3.62 -16.85 3.28
C GLU A 77 5.14 -16.95 3.40
N ILE A 78 5.86 -16.83 2.29
CA ILE A 78 7.32 -16.95 2.21
C ILE A 78 7.99 -15.65 1.77
N ALA A 79 7.26 -14.74 1.14
CA ALA A 79 7.74 -13.41 0.80
C ALA A 79 6.57 -12.43 0.68
N ASP A 80 6.85 -11.17 1.01
CA ASP A 80 6.01 -10.01 0.74
C ASP A 80 6.85 -9.07 -0.14
N THR A 81 6.40 -8.84 -1.38
CA THR A 81 7.18 -8.15 -2.41
C THR A 81 6.39 -6.99 -2.99
N PRO A 82 7.06 -6.01 -3.61
CA PRO A 82 6.37 -4.95 -4.35
C PRO A 82 5.89 -5.38 -5.75
N PHE A 83 6.02 -6.65 -6.11
CA PHE A 83 5.80 -7.13 -7.47
C PHE A 83 4.33 -7.30 -7.83
N ALA A 84 4.00 -7.01 -9.07
CA ALA A 84 2.76 -7.42 -9.71
C ALA A 84 2.97 -8.77 -10.38
N ILE A 85 2.80 -9.83 -9.62
CA ILE A 85 3.19 -11.17 -10.03
C ILE A 85 2.24 -11.69 -11.10
N THR A 86 2.76 -11.89 -12.32
CA THR A 86 2.03 -12.42 -13.48
C THR A 86 2.31 -13.89 -13.75
N GLY A 87 3.36 -14.44 -13.17
CA GLY A 87 3.69 -15.85 -13.36
C GLY A 87 4.93 -16.30 -12.60
N PHE A 88 5.19 -17.59 -12.71
CA PHE A 88 6.36 -18.26 -12.15
C PHE A 88 7.00 -19.18 -13.17
N GLY A 89 8.29 -19.37 -13.05
CA GLY A 89 9.06 -20.29 -13.87
C GLY A 89 10.28 -20.83 -13.12
N THR A 90 11.10 -21.59 -13.81
CA THR A 90 12.40 -22.04 -13.29
C THR A 90 13.51 -21.77 -14.30
N ASP A 91 14.70 -21.49 -13.78
CA ASP A 91 15.92 -21.49 -14.59
C ASP A 91 16.39 -22.92 -14.90
N THR A 92 17.48 -23.05 -15.63
CA THR A 92 18.07 -24.34 -16.00
C THR A 92 18.58 -25.15 -14.80
N ASN A 93 18.77 -24.53 -13.65
CA ASN A 93 19.18 -25.14 -12.38
C ASN A 93 17.98 -25.48 -11.48
N GLY A 94 16.75 -25.19 -11.95
CA GLY A 94 15.53 -25.38 -11.19
C GLY A 94 15.27 -24.30 -10.12
N ASN A 95 15.98 -23.18 -10.16
CA ASN A 95 15.73 -22.07 -9.24
C ASN A 95 14.46 -21.32 -9.64
N LEU A 96 13.74 -20.82 -8.63
CA LEU A 96 12.49 -20.10 -8.85
C LEU A 96 12.73 -18.76 -9.56
N ILE A 97 11.99 -18.54 -10.63
CA ILE A 97 11.85 -17.25 -11.30
C ILE A 97 10.45 -16.73 -11.05
N ILE A 98 10.34 -15.50 -10.62
CA ILE A 98 9.10 -14.74 -10.43
C ILE A 98 9.03 -13.76 -11.61
N ILE A 99 7.87 -13.69 -12.27
CA ILE A 99 7.63 -12.79 -13.39
C ILE A 99 6.78 -11.63 -12.87
N ASP A 100 7.37 -10.44 -12.86
CA ASP A 100 6.71 -9.19 -12.50
C ASP A 100 6.32 -8.40 -13.75
N ASP A 101 5.12 -7.84 -13.75
CA ASP A 101 4.57 -7.08 -14.89
C ASP A 101 5.38 -5.81 -15.23
N HIS A 102 6.13 -5.28 -14.28
CA HIS A 102 6.80 -3.99 -14.42
C HIS A 102 8.31 -4.06 -14.50
N SER A 103 8.93 -4.92 -13.70
CA SER A 103 10.38 -4.96 -13.55
C SER A 103 11.01 -6.24 -14.11
N GLY A 104 10.20 -7.16 -14.67
CA GLY A 104 10.67 -8.33 -15.41
C GLY A 104 10.87 -9.57 -14.55
N PHE A 105 12.08 -10.13 -14.52
CA PHE A 105 12.34 -11.44 -13.90
C PHE A 105 13.13 -11.30 -12.61
N HIS A 106 12.65 -11.96 -11.56
CA HIS A 106 13.26 -11.95 -10.23
C HIS A 106 13.50 -13.37 -9.73
N CYS A 107 14.50 -13.54 -8.87
CA CYS A 107 14.79 -14.81 -8.21
C CYS A 107 14.54 -14.71 -6.72
N LEU A 108 13.84 -15.68 -6.15
CA LEU A 108 13.69 -15.80 -4.71
C LEU A 108 14.99 -16.36 -4.11
N ARG A 109 15.52 -15.69 -3.09
CA ARG A 109 16.72 -16.12 -2.35
C ARG A 109 16.48 -16.02 -0.86
N LEU A 110 17.23 -16.81 -0.08
CA LEU A 110 17.28 -16.60 1.38
C LEU A 110 17.80 -15.18 1.65
N ASN A 111 17.08 -14.46 2.53
CA ASN A 111 17.56 -13.17 3.00
C ASN A 111 18.58 -13.41 4.13
N PRO A 112 19.89 -13.22 3.90
CA PRO A 112 20.89 -13.42 4.93
C PRO A 112 20.78 -12.42 6.09
N GLN A 113 20.05 -11.33 5.87
CA GLN A 113 19.81 -10.26 6.83
C GLN A 113 18.39 -10.27 7.40
N ALA A 114 17.63 -11.35 7.24
CA ALA A 114 16.26 -11.45 7.73
C ALA A 114 16.09 -11.02 9.21
N ASN A 115 17.11 -11.26 10.02
CA ASN A 115 17.15 -10.85 11.43
C ASN A 115 17.74 -9.45 11.66
N GLN A 116 18.18 -8.76 10.61
CA GLN A 116 18.80 -7.42 10.66
C GLN A 116 17.95 -6.36 9.96
N THR A 117 16.79 -6.74 9.42
CA THR A 117 15.87 -5.78 8.79
C THR A 117 15.47 -4.75 9.83
N PRO A 118 15.61 -3.44 9.55
CA PRO A 118 15.14 -2.39 10.45
C PRO A 118 13.68 -2.67 10.80
N ILE A 119 13.37 -2.67 12.08
CA ILE A 119 12.00 -2.87 12.54
C ILE A 119 11.20 -1.66 12.07
N PHE A 120 10.20 -1.88 11.24
CA PHE A 120 9.28 -0.81 10.83
C PHE A 120 8.67 -0.17 12.08
N PRO A 121 8.55 1.17 12.16
CA PRO A 121 8.08 1.88 13.36
C PRO A 121 6.81 1.28 13.92
N GLN A 122 6.86 0.82 15.17
CA GLN A 122 5.74 0.18 15.85
C GLN A 122 4.77 1.21 16.43
N LYS A 123 5.23 2.42 16.66
CA LYS A 123 4.43 3.55 17.13
C LYS A 123 4.44 4.68 16.11
N LEU A 124 3.34 5.42 16.07
CA LEU A 124 3.24 6.56 15.18
C LEU A 124 4.27 7.64 15.51
N SER A 125 4.59 7.82 16.80
CA SER A 125 5.64 8.73 17.28
C SER A 125 7.05 8.34 16.79
N GLU A 126 7.30 7.08 16.48
CA GLU A 126 8.60 6.58 16.00
C GLU A 126 8.81 6.80 14.50
N THR A 127 7.77 7.22 13.77
CA THR A 127 7.85 7.41 12.31
C THR A 127 8.64 8.64 11.88
N GLY A 128 8.90 9.57 12.79
CA GLY A 128 9.49 10.87 12.48
C GLY A 128 8.52 11.86 11.82
N LEU A 129 7.29 11.46 11.54
CA LEU A 129 6.27 12.30 10.88
C LEU A 129 5.55 13.22 11.86
N PHE A 130 5.69 12.98 13.15
CA PHE A 130 5.12 13.81 14.22
C PHE A 130 6.22 14.31 15.14
N LYS A 131 6.20 15.62 15.41
CA LYS A 131 6.98 16.24 16.49
C LYS A 131 6.42 15.84 17.85
N ASP A 132 5.10 15.79 17.94
CA ASP A 132 4.35 15.39 19.13
C ASP A 132 3.08 14.64 18.67
N ALA A 133 3.09 13.32 18.78
CA ALA A 133 1.97 12.49 18.39
C ALA A 133 0.75 12.73 19.32
N ALA A 134 0.96 12.88 20.63
CA ALA A 134 -0.12 13.09 21.59
C ALA A 134 -0.96 14.34 21.27
N HIS A 135 -0.30 15.43 20.91
CA HIS A 135 -0.95 16.68 20.49
C HIS A 135 -1.20 16.77 18.98
N HIS A 136 -0.94 15.70 18.25
CA HIS A 136 -1.10 15.61 16.79
C HIS A 136 -0.34 16.72 16.03
N GLN A 137 0.84 17.10 16.55
CA GLN A 137 1.71 18.08 15.92
C GLN A 137 2.64 17.37 14.94
N VAL A 138 2.49 17.65 13.67
CA VAL A 138 3.35 17.08 12.63
C VAL A 138 4.74 17.66 12.65
N ALA A 139 5.72 16.90 12.16
CA ALA A 139 7.11 17.33 12.03
C ALA A 139 7.26 18.40 10.94
N THR A 140 8.36 19.15 11.02
CA THR A 140 8.74 20.10 9.95
C THR A 140 8.88 19.37 8.63
N GLY A 141 8.30 19.90 7.54
CA GLY A 141 8.28 19.27 6.22
C GLY A 141 7.06 18.39 5.96
N VAL A 142 6.27 18.06 6.98
CA VAL A 142 4.97 17.41 6.79
C VAL A 142 3.91 18.47 6.52
N ILE A 143 3.28 18.41 5.36
CA ILE A 143 2.40 19.43 4.82
C ILE A 143 0.94 19.00 5.01
N PRO A 144 0.12 19.74 5.78
CA PRO A 144 -1.32 19.50 5.83
C PRO A 144 -1.97 19.86 4.50
N TYR A 145 -2.98 19.10 4.08
CA TYR A 145 -3.78 19.42 2.91
C TYR A 145 -5.25 19.04 3.09
N SER A 146 -6.10 19.62 2.27
CA SER A 146 -7.53 19.32 2.22
C SER A 146 -7.92 18.73 0.88
N ILE A 147 -8.98 17.93 0.86
CA ILE A 147 -9.55 17.36 -0.36
C ILE A 147 -10.99 17.81 -0.52
N ASN A 148 -11.47 17.93 -1.77
CA ASN A 148 -12.81 18.41 -2.06
C ASN A 148 -13.90 17.44 -1.60
N VAL A 149 -13.69 16.15 -1.88
CA VAL A 149 -14.66 15.10 -1.57
C VAL A 149 -13.95 14.00 -0.78
N PRO A 150 -13.99 14.05 0.56
CA PRO A 150 -13.46 12.97 1.39
C PRO A 150 -14.26 11.70 1.17
N HIS A 151 -13.55 10.57 1.17
CA HIS A 151 -14.18 9.25 1.14
C HIS A 151 -15.00 9.05 2.43
N TRP A 152 -16.21 8.53 2.28
CA TRP A 152 -17.03 8.16 3.43
C TRP A 152 -16.31 7.08 4.27
N THR A 153 -16.16 7.33 5.54
CA THR A 153 -15.53 6.40 6.48
C THR A 153 -16.37 6.42 7.76
N ASP A 154 -17.53 5.79 7.73
CA ASP A 154 -18.47 5.60 8.84
C ASP A 154 -18.73 6.86 9.69
N GLY A 155 -18.78 8.03 9.05
CA GLY A 155 -19.00 9.32 9.67
C GLY A 155 -17.78 9.90 10.41
N ALA A 156 -16.60 9.33 10.25
CA ALA A 156 -15.38 9.90 10.82
C ALA A 156 -14.93 11.15 10.05
N GLU A 157 -14.41 12.11 10.78
CA GLU A 157 -13.67 13.25 10.23
C GLU A 157 -12.25 12.82 9.84
N SER A 158 -11.70 13.45 8.82
CA SER A 158 -10.36 13.12 8.35
C SER A 158 -9.44 14.35 8.24
N LEU A 159 -8.21 14.19 8.71
CA LEU A 159 -7.11 15.12 8.48
C LEU A 159 -6.10 14.45 7.56
N HIS A 160 -5.55 15.19 6.59
CA HIS A 160 -4.63 14.67 5.60
C HIS A 160 -3.29 15.41 5.66
N PHE A 161 -2.20 14.64 5.51
CA PHE A 161 -0.85 15.19 5.47
C PHE A 161 -0.02 14.49 4.39
N LEU A 162 0.94 15.23 3.85
CA LEU A 162 1.88 14.80 2.84
C LEU A 162 3.30 15.07 3.32
N ALA A 163 4.18 14.07 3.25
CA ALA A 163 5.61 14.25 3.41
C ALA A 163 6.32 13.78 2.14
N ILE A 164 7.21 14.62 1.62
CA ILE A 164 8.04 14.32 0.45
C ILE A 164 9.49 14.39 0.94
N PRO A 165 10.31 13.36 0.70
CA PRO A 165 11.69 13.38 1.15
C PRO A 165 12.52 14.40 0.37
N ASP A 166 13.45 15.04 1.05
CA ASP A 166 14.45 15.97 0.52
C ASP A 166 13.88 17.04 -0.44
N GLU A 167 14.54 17.26 -1.55
CA GLU A 167 14.12 18.15 -2.64
C GLU A 167 13.15 17.48 -3.63
N GLY A 168 12.51 16.40 -3.21
CA GLY A 168 11.57 15.63 -4.04
C GLY A 168 10.38 16.46 -4.50
N GLN A 169 9.82 16.10 -5.65
CA GLN A 169 8.64 16.75 -6.22
C GLN A 169 7.59 15.73 -6.60
N LEU A 170 6.32 16.10 -6.47
CA LEU A 170 5.22 15.30 -7.01
C LEU A 170 5.16 15.40 -8.52
N GLY A 171 5.04 14.27 -9.19
CA GLY A 171 4.75 14.19 -10.61
C GLY A 171 3.27 14.50 -10.84
N PHE A 172 2.98 15.67 -11.43
CA PHE A 172 1.61 16.03 -11.80
C PHE A 172 1.08 15.14 -12.91
N SER A 173 -0.15 14.68 -12.77
CA SER A 173 -0.87 13.93 -13.80
C SER A 173 -2.29 14.45 -13.93
N LYS A 174 -2.68 14.89 -15.14
CA LYS A 174 -4.04 15.35 -15.42
C LYS A 174 -5.03 14.19 -15.30
N ASN A 175 -6.10 14.38 -14.55
CA ASN A 175 -7.18 13.41 -14.35
C ASN A 175 -6.75 12.07 -13.68
N ARG A 176 -5.61 12.03 -13.03
CA ARG A 176 -5.09 10.84 -12.33
C ARG A 176 -4.40 11.22 -11.03
N GLY A 177 -4.14 10.24 -10.18
CA GLY A 177 -3.33 10.44 -8.98
C GLY A 177 -1.92 10.94 -9.32
N TRP A 178 -1.43 11.90 -8.54
CA TRP A 178 -0.06 12.38 -8.66
C TRP A 178 0.87 11.39 -7.99
N ASP A 179 2.01 11.15 -8.61
CA ASP A 179 3.02 10.25 -8.07
C ASP A 179 4.13 11.05 -7.36
N GLY A 180 4.72 10.45 -6.33
CA GLY A 180 5.84 11.03 -5.58
C GLY A 180 7.12 10.22 -5.76
N PRO A 181 8.28 10.77 -5.35
CA PRO A 181 9.53 10.02 -5.31
C PRO A 181 9.45 8.91 -4.25
N GLU A 182 10.44 8.03 -4.26
CA GLU A 182 10.67 7.03 -3.22
C GLU A 182 10.69 7.68 -1.83
N GLY A 183 10.06 7.06 -0.84
CA GLY A 183 9.93 7.61 0.51
C GLY A 183 8.81 8.64 0.70
N THR A 184 8.03 8.98 -0.34
CA THR A 184 6.83 9.83 -0.17
C THR A 184 5.82 9.17 0.74
N VAL A 185 5.25 9.94 1.67
CA VAL A 185 4.25 9.47 2.63
C VAL A 185 2.99 10.31 2.56
N LEU A 186 1.84 9.65 2.49
CA LEU A 186 0.52 10.24 2.70
C LEU A 186 -0.05 9.73 4.02
N LEU A 187 -0.58 10.64 4.82
CA LEU A 187 -1.24 10.31 6.08
C LEU A 187 -2.70 10.75 6.04
N GLN A 188 -3.55 9.91 6.63
CA GLN A 188 -4.93 10.23 6.94
C GLN A 188 -5.23 9.85 8.38
N THR A 189 -5.52 10.83 9.24
CA THR A 189 -5.99 10.57 10.61
C THR A 189 -7.50 10.67 10.65
N LEU A 190 -8.15 9.62 11.15
CA LEU A 190 -9.60 9.48 11.26
C LEU A 190 -10.02 9.64 12.72
N SER A 191 -11.07 10.45 12.95
CA SER A 191 -11.56 10.81 14.28
C SER A 191 -13.08 10.81 14.34
N HIS A 192 -13.62 10.53 15.51
CA HIS A 192 -15.01 10.87 15.89
C HIS A 192 -14.96 11.93 16.97
N GLY A 193 -15.37 13.15 16.63
CA GLY A 193 -15.20 14.31 17.49
C GLY A 193 -13.73 14.49 17.87
N THR A 194 -13.45 14.56 19.16
CA THR A 194 -12.08 14.75 19.67
C THR A 194 -11.25 13.46 19.76
N LYS A 195 -11.84 12.30 19.51
CA LYS A 195 -11.15 11.00 19.63
C LYS A 195 -10.64 10.50 18.30
N ARG A 196 -9.33 10.42 18.16
CA ARG A 196 -8.66 9.78 17.02
C ARG A 196 -8.82 8.27 17.13
N ILE A 197 -9.15 7.61 16.05
CA ILE A 197 -9.40 6.18 15.98
C ILE A 197 -8.20 5.49 15.32
N GLU A 198 -7.83 5.93 14.12
CA GLU A 198 -6.71 5.40 13.38
C GLU A 198 -5.99 6.48 12.58
N THR A 199 -4.71 6.26 12.32
CA THR A 199 -3.95 6.98 11.30
C THR A 199 -3.50 6.00 10.24
N ARG A 200 -3.99 6.18 9.02
CA ARG A 200 -3.56 5.44 7.83
C ARG A 200 -2.34 6.12 7.22
N MET A 201 -1.38 5.32 6.83
CA MET A 201 -0.18 5.77 6.15
C MET A 201 -0.05 5.01 4.83
N LEU A 202 0.05 5.73 3.73
CA LEU A 202 0.41 5.20 2.43
C LEU A 202 1.80 5.72 2.10
N THR A 203 2.77 4.83 1.89
CA THR A 203 4.15 5.23 1.61
C THR A 203 4.68 4.53 0.38
N LYS A 204 5.54 5.23 -0.37
CA LYS A 204 6.21 4.67 -1.54
C LYS A 204 7.52 4.02 -1.10
N GLN A 205 7.65 2.72 -1.31
CA GLN A 205 8.80 1.90 -0.94
C GLN A 205 9.11 0.93 -2.07
N ASP A 206 10.36 0.85 -2.51
CA ASP A 206 10.80 -0.03 -3.60
C ASP A 206 9.95 0.13 -4.88
N SER A 207 9.64 1.38 -5.21
CA SER A 207 8.79 1.79 -6.36
C SER A 207 7.32 1.44 -6.26
N GLU A 208 6.85 0.88 -5.14
CA GLU A 208 5.45 0.54 -4.90
C GLU A 208 4.86 1.32 -3.73
N TRP A 209 3.54 1.52 -3.78
CA TRP A 209 2.79 2.14 -2.69
C TRP A 209 2.28 1.06 -1.73
N ILE A 210 2.58 1.21 -0.45
CA ILE A 210 2.19 0.25 0.60
C ILE A 210 1.41 0.98 1.68
N GLY A 211 0.27 0.39 2.08
CA GLY A 211 -0.60 0.91 3.14
C GLY A 211 -0.26 0.32 4.51
N TYR A 212 -0.25 1.17 5.52
CA TYR A 212 -0.11 0.80 6.93
C TYR A 212 -1.18 1.52 7.75
N SER A 213 -1.60 0.92 8.85
CA SER A 213 -2.55 1.54 9.78
C SER A 213 -2.03 1.50 11.20
N TYR A 214 -2.22 2.59 11.93
CA TYR A 214 -1.92 2.73 13.34
C TYR A 214 -3.21 2.98 14.11
N ALA A 215 -3.50 2.15 15.11
CA ALA A 215 -4.65 2.31 15.99
C ALA A 215 -4.30 3.20 17.18
N TRP A 216 -5.08 4.26 17.42
CA TRP A 216 -4.89 5.15 18.56
C TRP A 216 -5.21 4.48 19.88
N ASN A 217 -4.37 4.69 20.89
CA ASN A 217 -4.64 4.24 22.24
C ASN A 217 -5.77 5.04 22.89
N LYS A 218 -6.35 4.52 23.97
CA LYS A 218 -7.47 5.16 24.68
C LYS A 218 -7.11 6.51 25.28
N GLU A 219 -5.86 6.64 25.71
CA GLU A 219 -5.27 7.83 26.30
C GLU A 219 -4.97 8.94 25.29
N GLN A 220 -5.08 8.64 23.99
CA GLN A 220 -4.81 9.55 22.88
C GLN A 220 -3.38 10.09 22.86
N THR A 221 -2.44 9.35 23.45
CA THR A 221 -1.03 9.75 23.55
C THR A 221 -0.19 9.27 22.36
N ASP A 222 -0.57 8.12 21.76
CA ASP A 222 0.13 7.55 20.60
C ASP A 222 -0.78 6.57 19.86
N ALA A 223 -0.35 6.13 18.69
CA ALA A 223 -0.99 5.07 17.93
C ALA A 223 -0.02 3.93 17.64
N ILE A 224 -0.51 2.70 17.68
CA ILE A 224 0.26 1.46 17.55
C ILE A 224 0.00 0.85 16.18
N LEU A 225 1.07 0.38 15.53
CA LEU A 225 1.00 -0.30 14.24
C LEU A 225 0.09 -1.52 14.34
N VAL A 226 -0.89 -1.60 13.46
CA VAL A 226 -1.80 -2.74 13.34
C VAL A 226 -1.15 -3.82 12.48
N ASN A 227 -1.37 -5.08 12.84
CA ASN A 227 -0.89 -6.21 12.06
C ASN A 227 -1.38 -6.10 10.61
N ARG A 228 -0.64 -6.67 9.68
CA ARG A 228 -0.94 -6.68 8.24
C ARG A 228 -2.35 -7.17 7.88
N ASP A 229 -2.95 -8.02 8.70
CA ASP A 229 -4.30 -8.56 8.49
C ASP A 229 -5.42 -7.58 8.90
N GLY A 230 -5.04 -6.40 9.39
CA GLY A 230 -5.97 -5.41 9.91
C GLY A 230 -6.52 -5.76 11.29
N LYS A 231 -7.51 -5.02 11.75
CA LYS A 231 -8.09 -5.21 13.08
C LYS A 231 -9.53 -4.74 13.14
N ASP A 232 -10.40 -5.55 13.75
CA ASP A 232 -11.75 -5.13 14.10
C ASP A 232 -11.73 -4.52 15.52
N LEU A 233 -12.34 -3.37 15.68
CA LEU A 233 -12.48 -2.64 16.94
C LEU A 233 -13.96 -2.45 17.26
N LEU A 234 -14.27 -2.32 18.54
CA LEU A 234 -15.53 -1.76 19.01
C LEU A 234 -15.24 -0.38 19.59
N LEU A 235 -15.84 0.64 19.01
CA LEU A 235 -15.70 2.01 19.48
C LEU A 235 -16.43 2.19 20.81
N THR A 236 -16.09 3.28 21.53
CA THR A 236 -16.69 3.57 22.86
C THR A 236 -18.20 3.77 22.83
N ASP A 237 -18.77 4.11 21.69
CA ASP A 237 -20.21 4.24 21.44
C ASP A 237 -20.87 2.96 20.95
N GLY A 238 -20.14 1.83 20.95
CA GLY A 238 -20.63 0.51 20.55
C GLY A 238 -20.63 0.25 19.03
N ARG A 239 -20.18 1.19 18.20
CA ARG A 239 -20.08 0.97 16.75
C ARG A 239 -18.89 0.09 16.40
N PRO A 240 -19.05 -0.86 15.47
CA PRO A 240 -17.93 -1.61 14.94
C PRO A 240 -17.06 -0.70 14.05
N TRP A 241 -15.75 -0.89 14.09
CA TRP A 241 -14.80 -0.19 13.26
C TRP A 241 -13.78 -1.17 12.69
N ARG A 242 -13.65 -1.21 11.37
CA ARG A 242 -12.64 -2.01 10.70
C ARG A 242 -11.42 -1.17 10.36
N ILE A 243 -10.28 -1.45 11.00
CA ILE A 243 -8.98 -0.99 10.53
C ILE A 243 -8.53 -1.92 9.41
N PRO A 244 -8.29 -1.41 8.19
CA PRO A 244 -8.04 -2.25 7.04
C PRO A 244 -6.72 -3.01 7.12
N SER A 245 -6.68 -4.21 6.54
CA SER A 245 -5.46 -4.93 6.22
C SER A 245 -4.67 -4.21 5.12
N ARG A 246 -3.40 -4.58 4.92
CA ARG A 246 -2.61 -4.06 3.78
C ARG A 246 -3.26 -4.36 2.44
N ALA A 247 -3.81 -5.56 2.26
CA ALA A 247 -4.53 -5.93 1.04
C ALA A 247 -5.81 -5.11 0.83
N GLU A 248 -6.55 -4.84 1.91
CA GLU A 248 -7.75 -3.97 1.85
C GLU A 248 -7.39 -2.53 1.48
N CYS A 249 -6.25 -1.99 1.94
CA CYS A 249 -5.78 -0.68 1.50
C CYS A 249 -5.64 -0.61 -0.03
N MET A 250 -5.07 -1.66 -0.63
CA MET A 250 -4.84 -1.73 -2.08
C MET A 250 -6.12 -1.96 -2.89
N MET A 251 -7.26 -2.19 -2.26
CA MET A 251 -8.55 -2.20 -2.95
C MET A 251 -8.90 -0.85 -3.57
N CYS A 252 -8.65 0.22 -2.83
CA CYS A 252 -8.86 1.59 -3.29
C CYS A 252 -7.59 2.17 -3.89
N HIS A 253 -6.44 1.97 -3.25
CA HIS A 253 -5.13 2.44 -3.70
C HIS A 253 -4.53 1.50 -4.75
N SER A 254 -5.29 1.24 -5.82
CA SER A 254 -4.91 0.35 -6.91
C SER A 254 -4.09 1.08 -7.98
N ARG A 255 -3.41 0.30 -8.85
CA ARG A 255 -2.70 0.83 -10.02
C ARG A 255 -3.62 1.56 -10.99
N ALA A 256 -4.84 1.07 -11.18
CA ALA A 256 -5.84 1.73 -12.02
C ALA A 256 -6.18 3.13 -11.50
N ALA A 257 -6.22 3.30 -10.18
CA ALA A 257 -6.44 4.57 -9.49
C ALA A 257 -5.15 5.41 -9.36
N LYS A 258 -3.99 4.90 -9.81
CA LYS A 258 -2.67 5.53 -9.60
C LYS A 258 -2.35 5.77 -8.12
N PHE A 259 -2.82 4.90 -7.25
CA PHE A 259 -2.56 4.81 -5.81
C PHE A 259 -2.97 6.04 -4.97
N THR A 260 -2.64 7.25 -5.38
CA THR A 260 -2.75 8.49 -4.59
C THR A 260 -4.09 9.18 -4.78
N LEU A 261 -5.18 8.60 -4.28
CA LEU A 261 -6.56 9.04 -4.52
C LEU A 261 -6.84 10.49 -4.11
N GLY A 262 -6.26 10.97 -3.01
CA GLY A 262 -6.42 12.34 -2.51
C GLY A 262 -5.59 13.37 -3.28
N LEU A 263 -4.54 12.96 -3.97
CA LEU A 263 -3.64 13.84 -4.72
C LEU A 263 -4.01 13.85 -6.21
N THR A 264 -5.13 14.45 -6.53
CA THR A 264 -5.57 14.70 -7.90
C THR A 264 -5.92 16.17 -8.07
N GLU A 265 -5.90 16.66 -9.30
CA GLU A 265 -6.32 18.04 -9.59
C GLU A 265 -7.71 18.35 -9.03
N LEU A 266 -8.68 17.44 -9.23
CA LEU A 266 -10.06 17.62 -8.75
C LEU A 266 -10.16 17.68 -7.22
N GLN A 267 -9.35 16.90 -6.51
CA GLN A 267 -9.36 16.87 -5.05
C GLN A 267 -8.59 18.03 -4.43
N MET A 268 -7.48 18.42 -5.04
CA MET A 268 -6.56 19.45 -4.53
C MET A 268 -6.92 20.88 -4.92
N ASN A 269 -7.78 21.07 -5.93
CA ASN A 269 -8.19 22.39 -6.39
C ASN A 269 -9.19 23.03 -5.43
N ARG A 270 -8.68 23.47 -4.26
CA ARG A 270 -9.42 24.16 -3.22
C ARG A 270 -8.50 24.99 -2.34
N PRO A 271 -9.03 26.03 -1.66
CA PRO A 271 -8.26 26.75 -0.65
C PRO A 271 -7.99 25.88 0.58
N HIS A 272 -6.80 26.02 1.15
CA HIS A 272 -6.38 25.48 2.44
C HIS A 272 -5.63 26.56 3.20
N ASP A 273 -5.86 26.68 4.53
CA ASP A 273 -5.13 27.58 5.39
C ASP A 273 -3.87 26.89 5.94
N PHE A 274 -2.73 27.37 5.48
CA PHE A 274 -1.41 26.91 5.92
C PHE A 274 -0.85 27.74 7.09
N GLY A 275 -1.70 28.50 7.80
CA GLY A 275 -1.33 29.38 8.91
C GLY A 275 -1.12 30.87 8.50
N HIS A 276 -1.36 31.20 7.23
CA HIS A 276 -1.23 32.57 6.69
C HIS A 276 -2.46 33.01 5.88
N GLY A 277 -3.60 32.41 6.17
CA GLY A 277 -4.85 32.57 5.43
C GLY A 277 -5.00 31.57 4.28
N PRO A 278 -6.23 31.39 3.76
CA PRO A 278 -6.53 30.40 2.76
C PRO A 278 -5.92 30.76 1.39
N ILE A 279 -5.20 29.81 0.82
CA ILE A 279 -4.65 29.90 -0.55
C ILE A 279 -4.97 28.61 -1.31
N ASN A 280 -5.17 28.70 -2.61
CA ASN A 280 -5.38 27.49 -3.45
C ASN A 280 -4.14 26.60 -3.39
N GLN A 281 -4.35 25.33 -3.07
CA GLN A 281 -3.26 24.38 -2.84
C GLN A 281 -2.43 24.10 -4.11
N ILE A 282 -3.07 24.06 -5.28
CA ILE A 282 -2.38 23.87 -6.57
C ILE A 282 -1.54 25.10 -6.90
N GLU A 283 -2.09 26.31 -6.76
CA GLU A 283 -1.37 27.57 -6.98
C GLU A 283 -0.15 27.68 -6.08
N ARG A 284 -0.28 27.31 -4.79
CA ARG A 284 0.84 27.29 -3.84
C ARG A 284 1.92 26.30 -4.27
N ALA A 285 1.53 25.07 -4.66
CA ALA A 285 2.48 24.05 -5.13
C ALA A 285 3.22 24.50 -6.40
N CYS A 286 2.56 25.18 -7.32
CA CYS A 286 3.18 25.74 -8.52
C CYS A 286 4.10 26.93 -8.22
N ALA A 287 3.71 27.78 -7.26
CA ALA A 287 4.49 28.96 -6.87
C ALA A 287 5.82 28.59 -6.17
N SER A 288 5.83 27.59 -5.31
CA SER A 288 7.06 27.10 -4.67
C SER A 288 8.08 26.58 -5.68
N ARG A 289 7.65 25.88 -6.72
CA ARG A 289 8.53 25.49 -7.84
C ARG A 289 9.14 26.68 -8.60
N SER A 290 8.39 27.77 -8.74
CA SER A 290 8.86 28.97 -9.42
C SER A 290 9.90 29.73 -8.60
N LEU A 291 9.79 29.71 -7.28
CA LEU A 291 10.74 30.35 -6.36
C LEU A 291 12.07 29.58 -6.32
N GLU A 292 12.06 28.27 -6.29
CA GLU A 292 13.27 27.43 -6.32
C GLU A 292 14.05 27.59 -7.63
N ARG A 293 13.37 27.66 -8.78
CA ARG A 293 14.03 27.94 -10.07
C ARG A 293 14.69 29.31 -10.14
N ARG A 294 14.20 30.31 -9.40
CA ARG A 294 14.79 31.65 -9.34
C ARG A 294 16.02 31.71 -8.41
N GLN A 295 16.07 30.88 -7.36
CA GLN A 295 17.22 30.82 -6.44
C GLN A 295 18.39 30.00 -7.00
N ALA A 296 18.11 28.98 -7.81
CA ALA A 296 19.10 28.16 -8.48
C ALA A 296 19.75 28.81 -9.71
N GLY A 297 19.87 30.12 -9.81
CA GLY A 297 20.44 30.96 -10.84
C GLY A 297 21.31 30.33 -11.95
N GLY A 298 20.83 29.24 -12.55
CA GLY A 298 21.47 28.51 -13.63
C GLY A 298 20.84 28.86 -14.97
N ILE A 299 21.68 29.30 -15.91
CA ILE A 299 21.36 29.57 -17.31
C ILE A 299 20.58 28.37 -17.91
N PRO A 300 19.42 28.60 -18.58
CA PRO A 300 18.65 27.51 -19.15
C PRO A 300 19.40 26.91 -20.35
N THR A 301 19.94 25.72 -20.19
CA THR A 301 20.36 24.88 -21.32
C THR A 301 19.12 24.39 -22.06
N ARG A 302 18.97 24.86 -23.28
CA ARG A 302 17.93 24.49 -24.24
C ARG A 302 18.01 22.97 -24.51
N ARG A 303 17.14 22.16 -23.88
CA ARG A 303 16.90 20.79 -24.31
C ARG A 303 15.71 20.75 -25.25
N GLN A 304 15.97 20.20 -26.42
CA GLN A 304 14.97 19.95 -27.47
C GLN A 304 13.99 18.86 -27.03
N GLY A 305 12.71 19.11 -27.28
CA GLY A 305 11.69 18.15 -27.68
C GLY A 305 11.29 17.10 -26.66
N GLY A 306 10.31 17.41 -25.83
CA GLY A 306 9.49 16.49 -25.07
C GLY A 306 8.45 17.29 -24.29
N ARG A 307 7.25 17.43 -24.81
CA ARG A 307 6.14 18.08 -24.10
C ARG A 307 5.72 17.20 -22.93
N SER A 308 6.16 17.56 -21.73
CA SER A 308 5.45 17.25 -20.49
C SER A 308 4.92 18.59 -19.97
N GLU A 309 3.61 18.79 -20.06
CA GLU A 309 2.94 19.89 -19.39
C GLU A 309 2.99 19.59 -17.89
N ALA A 310 3.97 20.18 -17.20
CA ALA A 310 3.95 20.33 -15.76
C ALA A 310 3.50 21.76 -15.44
N CYS A 311 2.75 21.93 -14.34
CA CYS A 311 2.42 23.25 -13.79
C CYS A 311 3.60 24.20 -13.83
#